data_99bc58e17200bb267e6ad96ec0193af2
#
_entry.id   99bc58e17200bb267e6ad96ec0193af2
#
_cell.length_a   1.000
_cell.length_b   1.000
_cell.length_c   1.000
_cell.angle_alpha   90.00
_cell.angle_beta   90.00
_cell.angle_gamma   90.00
#
_symmetry.space_group_name_H-M   'P 1'
#
loop_
_entity.id
_entity.type
_entity.pdbx_description
1 polymer ?
#
loop_
_entity_poly.entity_id
_entity_poly.type
_entity_poly.pdbx_seq_one_letter_code
_entity_poly.pdbx_strand_id
1 'polypeptide(L)'
;TLSSTGTPSFFLDASSASHGDMGQITSNDIVILISLSGQSDELKNIIQFTSRNRNIKLIGITAKKDSILYKNADIKILIPIVKEAGPSNIVPTSSTTVQLALGDAVAIACMKYKNFDKLDFKKLHPSGSLSIRLKTVSDLMLTGKKIPFISENTLMKIALKIISCSFFSNFSLDRLIPIFFFS
;
A
#
# COMPACT_ATOMS: atom_id res chain seq x y z
N THR A 1 -1.18 1.46 3.52
CA THR A 1 -2.35 1.12 2.70
C THR A 1 -2.54 2.11 1.55
N LEU A 2 -2.58 3.44 1.76
CA LEU A 2 -2.83 4.46 0.73
C LEU A 2 -1.96 4.29 -0.53
N SER A 3 -0.64 4.27 -0.39
CA SER A 3 0.28 4.15 -1.54
C SER A 3 0.05 2.85 -2.33
N SER A 4 -0.15 1.73 -1.62
CA SER A 4 -0.37 0.42 -2.23
C SER A 4 -1.74 0.27 -2.90
N THR A 5 -2.64 1.22 -2.68
CA THR A 5 -3.99 1.28 -3.26
C THR A 5 -4.20 2.47 -4.21
N GLY A 6 -3.10 2.97 -4.79
CA GLY A 6 -3.14 3.97 -5.85
C GLY A 6 -3.30 5.42 -5.38
N THR A 7 -3.12 5.70 -4.09
CA THR A 7 -3.06 7.07 -3.57
C THR A 7 -1.64 7.36 -3.10
N PRO A 8 -0.85 8.14 -3.86
CA PRO A 8 0.51 8.50 -3.46
C PRO A 8 0.50 9.11 -2.06
N SER A 9 1.34 8.57 -1.19
CA SER A 9 1.44 9.05 0.19
C SER A 9 2.77 8.64 0.79
N PHE A 10 3.28 9.44 1.69
CA PHE A 10 4.48 9.17 2.47
C PHE A 10 4.24 9.52 3.93
N PHE A 11 5.04 8.95 4.79
CA PHE A 11 5.03 9.26 6.21
C PHE A 11 5.97 10.44 6.48
N LEU A 12 5.46 11.44 7.21
CA LEU A 12 6.23 12.56 7.71
C LEU A 12 6.25 12.48 9.24
N ASP A 13 7.42 12.27 9.81
CA ASP A 13 7.59 12.31 11.26
C ASP A 13 7.47 13.74 11.77
N ALA A 14 6.61 13.96 12.78
CA ALA A 14 6.30 15.29 13.28
C ALA A 14 7.49 15.97 13.96
N SER A 15 8.39 15.20 14.55
CA SER A 15 9.63 15.74 15.14
C SER A 15 10.60 16.18 14.05
N SER A 16 10.86 15.30 13.08
CA SER A 16 11.74 15.57 11.94
C SER A 16 11.22 16.71 11.06
N ALA A 17 9.92 16.89 10.96
CA ALA A 17 9.29 17.98 10.21
C ALA A 17 9.83 19.35 10.64
N SER A 18 10.04 19.55 11.94
CA SER A 18 10.58 20.81 12.48
C SER A 18 12.05 21.05 12.12
N HIS A 19 12.76 20.05 11.62
CA HIS A 19 14.17 20.09 11.24
C HIS A 19 14.41 20.07 9.73
N GLY A 20 13.40 20.38 8.92
CA GLY A 20 13.53 20.54 7.47
C GLY A 20 12.65 19.61 6.62
N ASP A 21 12.14 18.52 7.19
CA ASP A 21 11.35 17.54 6.44
C ASP A 21 9.99 18.09 5.95
N MET A 22 9.54 19.24 6.49
CA MET A 22 8.40 19.98 5.91
C MET A 22 8.65 20.40 4.46
N GLY A 23 9.90 20.44 3.99
CA GLY A 23 10.24 20.67 2.58
C GLY A 23 9.75 19.58 1.64
N GLN A 24 9.34 18.43 2.15
CA GLN A 24 8.72 17.36 1.36
C GLN A 24 7.26 17.67 0.99
N ILE A 25 6.62 18.62 1.69
CA ILE A 25 5.22 18.98 1.45
C ILE A 25 5.15 19.99 0.31
N THR A 26 4.37 19.69 -0.70
CA THR A 26 4.15 20.58 -1.85
C THR A 26 2.81 21.31 -1.77
N SER A 27 2.64 22.35 -2.58
CA SER A 27 1.46 23.23 -2.53
C SER A 27 0.12 22.55 -2.86
N ASN A 28 0.14 21.34 -3.41
CA ASN A 28 -1.09 20.61 -3.77
C ASN A 28 -1.30 19.38 -2.89
N ASP A 29 -0.53 19.23 -1.84
CA ASP A 29 -0.64 18.09 -0.94
C ASP A 29 -1.76 18.28 0.09
N ILE A 30 -2.22 17.16 0.60
CA ILE A 30 -3.10 17.08 1.77
C ILE A 30 -2.29 16.52 2.91
N VAL A 31 -2.19 17.28 4.00
CA VAL A 31 -1.52 16.84 5.22
C VAL A 31 -2.56 16.22 6.15
N ILE A 32 -2.30 14.99 6.59
CA ILE A 32 -3.13 14.31 7.58
C ILE A 32 -2.37 14.24 8.89
N LEU A 33 -2.85 14.91 9.92
CA LEU A 33 -2.32 14.84 11.27
C LEU A 33 -3.22 13.97 12.15
N ILE A 34 -2.62 13.00 12.83
CA ILE A 34 -3.32 12.06 13.70
C ILE A 34 -2.76 12.19 15.10
N SER A 35 -3.59 12.60 16.06
CA SER A 35 -3.20 12.71 17.46
C SER A 35 -4.42 12.57 18.35
N LEU A 36 -4.40 11.60 19.26
CA LEU A 36 -5.53 11.36 20.18
C LEU A 36 -5.88 12.61 21.01
N SER A 37 -4.87 13.26 21.58
CA SER A 37 -5.05 14.51 22.32
C SER A 37 -5.23 15.73 21.41
N GLY A 38 -4.62 15.72 20.22
CA GLY A 38 -4.54 16.85 19.31
C GLY A 38 -3.79 18.07 19.88
N GLN A 39 -2.96 17.86 20.91
CA GLN A 39 -2.29 18.93 21.68
C GLN A 39 -0.77 18.79 21.70
N SER A 40 -0.21 17.76 21.04
CA SER A 40 1.24 17.52 21.03
C SER A 40 1.99 18.71 20.44
N ASP A 41 3.12 19.08 21.07
CA ASP A 41 3.87 20.29 20.69
C ASP A 41 4.47 20.19 19.29
N GLU A 42 4.85 19.00 18.86
CA GLU A 42 5.40 18.71 17.53
C GLU A 42 4.42 19.08 16.42
N LEU A 43 3.11 19.00 16.69
CA LEU A 43 2.08 19.32 15.69
C LEU A 43 1.95 20.82 15.43
N LYS A 44 2.33 21.67 16.37
CA LYS A 44 2.15 23.13 16.28
C LYS A 44 2.86 23.71 15.06
N ASN A 45 4.08 23.25 14.78
CA ASN A 45 4.88 23.72 13.65
C ASN A 45 4.25 23.34 12.31
N ILE A 46 3.74 22.11 12.20
CA ILE A 46 3.08 21.63 10.98
C ILE A 46 1.75 22.36 10.76
N ILE A 47 0.97 22.56 11.83
CA ILE A 47 -0.29 23.33 11.77
C ILE A 47 0.00 24.78 11.33
N GLN A 48 1.04 25.42 11.86
CA GLN A 48 1.43 26.76 11.47
C GLN A 48 1.91 26.81 10.01
N PHE A 49 2.67 25.82 9.57
CA PHE A 49 3.13 25.72 8.19
C PHE A 49 1.96 25.58 7.22
N THR A 50 1.02 24.68 7.47
CA THR A 50 -0.16 24.50 6.62
C THR A 50 -1.07 25.72 6.61
N SER A 51 -1.25 26.39 7.74
CA SER A 51 -2.08 27.60 7.83
C SER A 51 -1.53 28.78 7.03
N ARG A 52 -0.20 28.88 6.87
CA ARG A 52 0.47 29.90 6.03
C ARG A 52 0.40 29.55 4.54
N ASN A 53 0.26 28.29 4.20
CA ASN A 53 0.22 27.79 2.82
C ASN A 53 -1.19 27.31 2.47
N ARG A 54 -2.09 28.22 2.14
CA ARG A 54 -3.53 27.96 1.96
C ARG A 54 -3.90 26.91 0.90
N ASN A 55 -2.99 26.60 0.00
CA ASN A 55 -3.18 25.53 -1.00
C ASN A 55 -3.02 24.14 -0.40
N ILE A 56 -2.30 24.01 0.72
CA ILE A 56 -2.15 22.75 1.46
C ILE A 56 -3.39 22.61 2.35
N LYS A 57 -4.08 21.47 2.24
CA LYS A 57 -5.24 21.18 3.09
C LYS A 57 -4.83 20.32 4.26
N LEU A 58 -5.29 20.69 5.46
CA LEU A 58 -5.03 19.96 6.68
C LEU A 58 -6.26 19.14 7.10
N ILE A 59 -6.08 17.82 7.19
CA ILE A 59 -7.04 16.91 7.81
C ILE A 59 -6.56 16.62 9.24
N GLY A 60 -7.33 17.00 10.24
CA GLY A 60 -7.04 16.74 11.64
C GLY A 60 -7.88 15.60 12.18
N ILE A 61 -7.23 14.55 12.67
CA ILE A 61 -7.87 13.38 13.29
C ILE A 61 -7.52 13.37 14.78
N THR A 62 -8.52 13.53 15.64
CA THR A 62 -8.32 13.62 17.10
C THR A 62 -9.56 13.17 17.86
N ALA A 63 -9.43 12.88 19.16
CA ALA A 63 -10.54 12.59 20.04
C ALA A 63 -11.09 13.82 20.78
N LYS A 64 -10.45 15.01 20.64
CA LYS A 64 -10.81 16.22 21.40
C LYS A 64 -11.16 17.40 20.50
N LYS A 65 -12.42 17.86 20.60
CA LYS A 65 -12.93 19.03 19.85
C LYS A 65 -12.27 20.35 20.22
N ASP A 66 -11.79 20.48 21.43
CA ASP A 66 -11.13 21.69 21.96
C ASP A 66 -9.62 21.74 21.65
N SER A 67 -9.07 20.69 21.03
CA SER A 67 -7.66 20.60 20.71
C SER A 67 -7.21 21.62 19.66
N ILE A 68 -5.92 21.97 19.68
CA ILE A 68 -5.31 22.86 18.68
C ILE A 68 -5.44 22.27 17.27
N LEU A 69 -5.27 20.95 17.14
CA LEU A 69 -5.40 20.25 15.87
C LEU A 69 -6.81 20.37 15.30
N TYR A 70 -7.84 20.09 16.11
CA TYR A 70 -9.23 20.15 15.65
C TYR A 70 -9.64 21.57 15.25
N LYS A 71 -9.23 22.58 16.00
CA LYS A 71 -9.58 23.98 15.73
C LYS A 71 -8.99 24.50 14.42
N ASN A 72 -7.79 24.07 14.08
CA ASN A 72 -7.03 24.60 12.93
C ASN A 72 -7.11 23.73 11.66
N ALA A 73 -7.67 22.52 11.73
CA ALA A 73 -7.83 21.67 10.56
C ALA A 73 -8.92 22.19 9.61
N ASP A 74 -8.70 22.09 8.30
CA ASP A 74 -9.71 22.35 7.26
C ASP A 74 -10.78 21.26 7.29
N ILE A 75 -10.36 19.98 7.38
CA ILE A 75 -11.25 18.83 7.52
C ILE A 75 -11.02 18.24 8.91
N LYS A 76 -12.09 18.11 9.66
CA LYS A 76 -12.07 17.72 11.07
C LYS A 76 -12.71 16.35 11.25
N ILE A 77 -11.92 15.37 11.67
CA ILE A 77 -12.40 14.03 11.96
C ILE A 77 -12.27 13.77 13.47
N LEU A 78 -13.40 13.55 14.10
CA LEU A 78 -13.45 13.20 15.52
C LEU A 78 -13.55 11.70 15.67
N ILE A 79 -12.57 11.11 16.35
CA ILE A 79 -12.60 9.68 16.71
C ILE A 79 -13.17 9.52 18.12
N PRO A 80 -13.80 8.38 18.44
CA PRO A 80 -14.36 8.14 19.77
C PRO A 80 -13.22 8.05 20.81
N ILE A 81 -13.51 8.52 22.02
CA ILE A 81 -12.71 8.22 23.20
C ILE A 81 -13.01 6.78 23.58
N VAL A 82 -12.00 5.92 23.57
CA VAL A 82 -12.11 4.49 23.87
C VAL A 82 -11.29 4.16 25.11
N LYS A 83 -11.73 3.12 25.83
CA LYS A 83 -10.96 2.59 26.96
C LYS A 83 -9.80 1.78 26.42
N GLU A 84 -8.59 2.12 26.86
CA GLU A 84 -7.39 1.36 26.48
C GLU A 84 -7.37 -0.01 27.16
N ALA A 85 -6.76 -0.99 26.48
CA ALA A 85 -6.60 -2.32 27.03
C ALA A 85 -5.54 -2.37 28.15
N GLY A 86 -5.66 -3.37 29.04
CA GLY A 86 -4.72 -3.57 30.12
C GLY A 86 -5.17 -3.02 31.47
N PRO A 87 -4.46 -3.34 32.55
CA PRO A 87 -4.92 -3.11 33.92
C PRO A 87 -5.05 -1.65 34.30
N SER A 88 -4.23 -0.76 33.70
CA SER A 88 -4.23 0.66 34.03
C SER A 88 -4.91 1.55 32.98
N ASN A 89 -5.37 1.01 31.88
CA ASN A 89 -5.97 1.72 30.74
C ASN A 89 -5.14 2.93 30.23
N ILE A 90 -3.81 2.82 30.31
CA ILE A 90 -2.88 3.91 29.98
C ILE A 90 -2.19 3.65 28.65
N VAL A 91 -1.85 2.39 28.36
CA VAL A 91 -1.06 2.04 27.17
C VAL A 91 -1.93 2.16 25.92
N PRO A 92 -1.52 2.97 24.92
CA PRO A 92 -2.27 3.11 23.66
C PRO A 92 -2.44 1.76 22.96
N THR A 93 -3.67 1.32 22.81
CA THR A 93 -4.06 0.04 22.20
C THR A 93 -5.35 0.17 21.40
N SER A 94 -6.49 0.35 22.09
CA SER A 94 -7.79 0.54 21.45
C SER A 94 -7.81 1.82 20.61
N SER A 95 -7.23 2.90 21.10
CA SER A 95 -7.13 4.17 20.37
C SER A 95 -6.29 4.05 19.10
N THR A 96 -5.16 3.33 19.13
CA THR A 96 -4.34 3.10 17.95
C THR A 96 -5.03 2.19 16.94
N THR A 97 -5.80 1.20 17.42
CA THR A 97 -6.63 0.35 16.56
C THR A 97 -7.71 1.15 15.83
N VAL A 98 -8.39 2.07 16.52
CA VAL A 98 -9.37 2.97 15.90
C VAL A 98 -8.73 3.84 14.83
N GLN A 99 -7.54 4.40 15.11
CA GLN A 99 -6.81 5.22 14.13
C GLN A 99 -6.40 4.42 12.91
N LEU A 100 -5.91 3.18 13.10
CA LEU A 100 -5.56 2.27 12.01
C LEU A 100 -6.79 1.92 11.15
N ALA A 101 -7.89 1.53 11.80
CA ALA A 101 -9.13 1.20 11.10
C ALA A 101 -9.68 2.39 10.29
N LEU A 102 -9.60 3.61 10.84
CA LEU A 102 -9.98 4.82 10.13
C LEU A 102 -9.08 5.06 8.91
N GLY A 103 -7.76 4.90 9.08
CA GLY A 103 -6.80 5.04 7.99
C GLY A 103 -7.08 4.07 6.83
N ASP A 104 -7.38 2.82 7.16
CA ASP A 104 -7.76 1.81 6.15
C ASP A 104 -9.11 2.14 5.50
N ALA A 105 -10.09 2.61 6.27
CA ALA A 105 -11.38 3.05 5.72
C ALA A 105 -11.22 4.21 4.72
N VAL A 106 -10.36 5.19 5.03
CA VAL A 106 -10.03 6.29 4.12
C VAL A 106 -9.36 5.77 2.85
N ALA A 107 -8.41 4.85 2.98
CA ALA A 107 -7.73 4.25 1.83
C ALA A 107 -8.70 3.50 0.90
N ILE A 108 -9.62 2.71 1.46
CA ILE A 108 -10.66 2.00 0.71
C ILE A 108 -11.64 2.97 0.04
N ALA A 109 -12.01 4.05 0.73
CA ALA A 109 -12.84 5.11 0.13
C ALA A 109 -12.15 5.77 -1.07
N CYS A 110 -10.84 6.06 -0.96
CA CYS A 110 -10.03 6.58 -2.06
C CYS A 110 -9.93 5.58 -3.22
N MET A 111 -9.74 4.29 -2.95
CA MET A 111 -9.78 3.23 -3.98
C MET A 111 -11.10 3.27 -4.76
N LYS A 112 -12.21 3.28 -4.03
CA LYS A 112 -13.56 3.30 -4.65
C LYS A 112 -13.76 4.55 -5.49
N TYR A 113 -13.38 5.71 -4.98
CA TYR A 113 -13.49 6.99 -5.69
C TYR A 113 -12.68 7.03 -6.98
N LYS A 114 -11.47 6.43 -6.97
CA LYS A 114 -10.56 6.36 -8.12
C LYS A 114 -10.87 5.20 -9.08
N ASN A 115 -11.88 4.37 -8.79
CA ASN A 115 -12.14 3.12 -9.52
C ASN A 115 -10.91 2.21 -9.61
N PHE A 116 -10.07 2.21 -8.57
CA PHE A 116 -8.87 1.39 -8.49
C PHE A 116 -9.25 -0.09 -8.36
N ASP A 117 -8.91 -0.88 -9.35
CA ASP A 117 -9.32 -2.28 -9.46
C ASP A 117 -8.19 -3.29 -9.15
N LYS A 118 -8.50 -4.58 -9.36
CA LYS A 118 -7.55 -5.68 -9.17
C LYS A 118 -6.36 -5.62 -10.14
N LEU A 119 -6.56 -5.09 -11.33
CA LEU A 119 -5.49 -4.97 -12.33
C LEU A 119 -4.53 -3.85 -11.94
N ASP A 120 -5.06 -2.74 -11.41
CA ASP A 120 -4.23 -1.65 -10.87
C ASP A 120 -3.44 -2.12 -9.64
N PHE A 121 -4.08 -2.89 -8.75
CA PHE A 121 -3.39 -3.49 -7.62
C PHE A 121 -2.22 -4.39 -8.07
N LYS A 122 -2.43 -5.21 -9.10
CA LYS A 122 -1.40 -6.05 -9.69
C LYS A 122 -0.21 -5.26 -10.22
N LYS A 123 -0.44 -4.10 -10.87
CA LYS A 123 0.63 -3.22 -11.38
C LYS A 123 1.54 -2.72 -10.26
N LEU A 124 0.95 -2.38 -9.10
CA LEU A 124 1.69 -1.86 -7.95
C LEU A 124 2.36 -2.95 -7.10
N HIS A 125 1.98 -4.23 -7.28
CA HIS A 125 2.48 -5.35 -6.50
C HIS A 125 3.04 -6.49 -7.38
N PRO A 126 4.08 -6.24 -8.19
CA PRO A 126 4.53 -7.21 -9.20
C PRO A 126 5.04 -8.53 -8.62
N SER A 127 5.55 -8.52 -7.38
CA SER A 127 6.20 -9.68 -6.72
C SER A 127 5.34 -10.34 -5.63
N GLY A 128 4.15 -9.85 -5.35
CA GLY A 128 3.31 -10.35 -4.26
C GLY A 128 2.62 -11.68 -4.58
N SER A 129 2.40 -12.53 -3.58
CA SER A 129 1.62 -13.78 -3.72
C SER A 129 0.21 -13.54 -4.28
N LEU A 130 -0.37 -12.39 -3.95
CA LEU A 130 -1.67 -11.98 -4.48
C LEU A 130 -1.59 -11.67 -5.99
N SER A 131 -0.49 -11.06 -6.45
CA SER A 131 -0.25 -10.79 -7.87
C SER A 131 -0.16 -12.09 -8.69
N ILE A 132 0.41 -13.15 -8.12
CA ILE A 132 0.45 -14.48 -8.76
C ILE A 132 -0.96 -15.04 -8.98
N ARG A 133 -1.87 -14.86 -8.02
CA ARG A 133 -3.28 -15.28 -8.13
C ARG A 133 -4.09 -14.46 -9.13
N LEU A 134 -3.63 -13.27 -9.47
CA LEU A 134 -4.27 -12.35 -10.42
C LEU A 134 -3.68 -12.46 -11.84
N LYS A 135 -2.79 -13.43 -12.09
CA LYS A 135 -2.27 -13.68 -13.43
C LYS A 135 -3.38 -14.12 -14.36
N THR A 136 -3.45 -13.50 -15.53
CA THR A 136 -4.37 -13.90 -16.61
C THR A 136 -3.70 -14.95 -17.50
N VAL A 137 -4.49 -15.60 -18.35
CA VAL A 137 -3.95 -16.51 -19.39
C VAL A 137 -2.93 -15.74 -20.26
N SER A 138 -3.21 -14.50 -20.59
CA SER A 138 -2.32 -13.64 -21.38
C SER A 138 -0.95 -13.40 -20.72
N ASP A 139 -0.89 -13.37 -19.37
CA ASP A 139 0.35 -13.23 -18.63
C ASP A 139 1.20 -14.51 -18.59
N LEU A 140 0.56 -15.66 -18.82
CA LEU A 140 1.18 -16.98 -18.69
C LEU A 140 1.42 -17.66 -20.03
N MET A 141 0.66 -17.31 -21.05
CA MET A 141 0.77 -17.94 -22.36
C MET A 141 2.09 -17.60 -23.05
N LEU A 142 2.62 -18.57 -23.76
CA LEU A 142 3.74 -18.36 -24.66
C LEU A 142 3.26 -17.62 -25.91
N THR A 143 4.04 -16.66 -26.41
CA THR A 143 3.71 -15.88 -27.60
C THR A 143 4.89 -15.81 -28.57
N GLY A 144 4.57 -15.69 -29.87
CA GLY A 144 5.56 -15.50 -30.93
C GLY A 144 6.62 -16.60 -30.96
N LYS A 145 7.89 -16.25 -30.97
CA LYS A 145 9.01 -17.21 -31.06
C LYS A 145 9.17 -18.13 -29.85
N LYS A 146 8.43 -17.89 -28.76
CA LYS A 146 8.49 -18.75 -27.57
C LYS A 146 7.53 -19.96 -27.70
N ILE A 147 6.62 -19.94 -28.65
CA ILE A 147 5.73 -21.07 -28.90
C ILE A 147 6.56 -22.16 -29.57
N PRO A 148 6.61 -23.38 -29.01
CA PRO A 148 7.41 -24.48 -29.57
C PRO A 148 6.71 -25.05 -30.81
N PHE A 149 7.02 -24.53 -31.99
CA PHE A 149 6.58 -25.10 -33.26
C PHE A 149 7.56 -26.17 -33.74
N ILE A 150 7.02 -27.29 -34.16
CA ILE A 150 7.76 -28.39 -34.80
C ILE A 150 7.05 -28.80 -36.07
N SER A 151 7.81 -29.22 -37.10
CA SER A 151 7.25 -29.80 -38.30
C SER A 151 6.76 -31.24 -38.03
N GLU A 152 5.74 -31.69 -38.74
CA GLU A 152 5.21 -33.05 -38.67
C GLU A 152 6.27 -34.14 -38.96
N ASN A 153 7.30 -33.80 -39.77
CA ASN A 153 8.39 -34.68 -40.11
C ASN A 153 9.56 -34.63 -39.12
N THR A 154 9.40 -33.93 -38.00
CA THR A 154 10.48 -33.81 -36.99
C THR A 154 10.66 -35.13 -36.23
N LEU A 155 11.91 -35.62 -36.14
CA LEU A 155 12.21 -36.81 -35.36
C LEU A 155 11.74 -36.65 -33.91
N MET A 156 11.11 -37.66 -33.34
CA MET A 156 10.53 -37.65 -31.97
C MET A 156 11.57 -37.21 -30.92
N LYS A 157 12.82 -37.66 -31.03
CA LYS A 157 13.90 -37.23 -30.13
C LYS A 157 14.11 -35.71 -30.10
N ILE A 158 13.97 -35.04 -31.26
CA ILE A 158 14.12 -33.58 -31.38
C ILE A 158 12.85 -32.91 -30.85
N ALA A 159 11.69 -33.45 -31.16
CA ALA A 159 10.40 -32.94 -30.65
C ALA A 159 10.38 -32.92 -29.10
N LEU A 160 10.75 -34.04 -28.46
CA LEU A 160 10.85 -34.14 -27.00
C LEU A 160 11.84 -33.15 -26.40
N LYS A 161 12.98 -32.92 -27.05
CA LYS A 161 13.96 -31.93 -26.60
C LYS A 161 13.39 -30.50 -26.65
N ILE A 162 12.68 -30.13 -27.71
CA ILE A 162 12.06 -28.79 -27.85
C ILE A 162 10.97 -28.61 -26.80
N ILE A 163 10.13 -29.60 -26.59
CA ILE A 163 9.06 -29.56 -25.57
C ILE A 163 9.65 -29.42 -24.16
N SER A 164 10.67 -30.23 -23.81
CA SER A 164 11.31 -30.15 -22.49
C SER A 164 11.99 -28.81 -22.26
N CYS A 165 12.73 -28.29 -23.23
CA CYS A 165 13.36 -26.97 -23.11
C CYS A 165 12.32 -25.83 -22.93
N SER A 166 11.19 -25.91 -23.64
CA SER A 166 10.10 -24.91 -23.51
C SER A 166 9.39 -25.01 -22.17
N PHE A 167 9.29 -26.21 -21.60
CA PHE A 167 8.66 -26.44 -20.30
C PHE A 167 9.54 -25.95 -19.15
N PHE A 168 10.85 -26.22 -19.19
CA PHE A 168 11.79 -25.83 -18.13
C PHE A 168 12.17 -24.35 -18.13
N SER A 169 12.12 -23.67 -19.27
CA SER A 169 12.39 -22.21 -19.32
C SER A 169 11.32 -21.36 -18.62
N ASN A 170 10.14 -21.93 -18.32
CA ASN A 170 9.03 -21.23 -17.66
C ASN A 170 8.80 -21.66 -16.21
N PHE A 171 9.55 -22.65 -15.72
CA PHE A 171 9.53 -23.01 -14.29
C PHE A 171 10.75 -22.39 -13.60
N SER A 172 10.51 -21.49 -12.67
CA SER A 172 11.51 -21.10 -11.68
C SER A 172 12.05 -22.37 -11.00
N LEU A 173 13.36 -22.49 -10.92
CA LEU A 173 14.08 -23.64 -10.36
C LEU A 173 13.76 -23.95 -8.89
N ASP A 174 12.89 -23.18 -8.24
CA ASP A 174 12.55 -23.29 -6.81
C ASP A 174 11.57 -24.41 -6.45
N ARG A 175 11.13 -25.21 -7.43
CA ARG A 175 10.32 -26.41 -7.17
C ARG A 175 10.77 -27.59 -8.04
N LEU A 176 11.98 -28.06 -7.85
CA LEU A 176 12.40 -29.38 -8.28
C LEU A 176 11.78 -30.41 -7.31
N ILE A 177 10.64 -30.99 -7.67
CA ILE A 177 10.24 -32.28 -7.13
C ILE A 177 11.12 -33.29 -7.83
N PRO A 178 11.98 -34.05 -7.12
CA PRO A 178 12.79 -35.10 -7.72
C PRO A 178 11.83 -36.19 -8.24
N ILE A 179 11.74 -36.31 -9.55
CA ILE A 179 11.12 -37.49 -10.16
C ILE A 179 12.16 -38.61 -10.10
N PHE A 180 12.00 -39.53 -9.15
CA PHE A 180 12.76 -40.75 -9.10
C PHE A 180 12.28 -41.69 -10.22
N PHE A 181 13.11 -41.92 -11.21
CA PHE A 181 12.96 -43.05 -12.10
C PHE A 181 13.50 -44.28 -11.36
N PHE A 182 12.61 -45.23 -11.01
CA PHE A 182 13.02 -46.58 -10.69
C PHE A 182 13.25 -47.34 -12.02
N SER A 183 14.46 -47.85 -12.18
CA SER A 183 14.84 -48.83 -13.22
C SER A 183 14.23 -50.19 -12.92
#